data_7313a164da0edee84a33f47760204e13
#
_entry.id   7313a164da0edee84a33f47760204e13
#
_cell.length_a   1.000
_cell.length_b   1.000
_cell.length_c   1.000
_cell.angle_alpha   90.00
_cell.angle_beta   90.00
_cell.angle_gamma   90.00
#
_symmetry.space_group_name_H-M   'P 1'
#
loop_
_entity.id
_entity.type
_entity.pdbx_description
1 polymer ?
#
loop_
_entity_poly.entity_id
_entity_poly.type
_entity_poly.pdbx_seq_one_letter_code
_entity_poly.pdbx_strand_id
1 'polypeptide(L)'
;MNKERIDRLFEILNLVNVDVGKMNQELQAFFSMEGYNGETLSNFMQDIEKSGLIDYFLSKAEENKKNKYIRGALCMLYVFISDDTILDKLIENSEEYGLKRHNITELIDNVNDMTLLKKYAQNYKDYDGLDVSDAGNLLERIEDARIYKRMDRKLERRKKNK
;
A
#
# COMPACT_ATOMS: atom_id res chain seq x y z
N MET A 1 -1.59 18.39 0.72
CA MET A 1 -1.20 17.58 1.90
C MET A 1 0.10 18.11 2.48
N ASN A 2 0.26 18.15 3.82
CA ASN A 2 1.51 18.48 4.50
C ASN A 2 1.71 17.58 5.73
N LYS A 3 2.92 17.62 6.32
CA LYS A 3 3.28 16.77 7.48
C LYS A 3 2.43 17.05 8.72
N GLU A 4 2.08 18.30 8.98
CA GLU A 4 1.27 18.71 10.15
C GLU A 4 -0.11 18.04 10.15
N ARG A 5 -0.71 17.84 8.97
CA ARG A 5 -2.00 17.16 8.84
C ARG A 5 -1.87 15.66 9.15
N ILE A 6 -0.78 15.05 8.73
CA ILE A 6 -0.48 13.66 9.06
C ILE A 6 -0.25 13.54 10.58
N ASP A 7 0.55 14.41 11.17
CA ASP A 7 0.79 14.41 12.62
C ASP A 7 -0.51 14.56 13.40
N ARG A 8 -1.40 15.48 12.96
CA ARG A 8 -2.72 15.66 13.59
C ARG A 8 -3.59 14.41 13.50
N LEU A 9 -3.57 13.69 12.38
CA LEU A 9 -4.28 12.43 12.25
C LEU A 9 -3.76 11.41 13.28
N PHE A 10 -2.45 11.27 13.43
CA PHE A 10 -1.86 10.34 14.41
C PHE A 10 -2.16 10.73 15.86
N GLU A 11 -2.16 12.02 16.19
CA GLU A 11 -2.60 12.51 17.50
C GLU A 11 -4.04 12.06 17.81
N ILE A 12 -4.95 12.23 16.85
CA ILE A 12 -6.37 11.86 17.00
C ILE A 12 -6.48 10.34 17.16
N LEU A 13 -5.82 9.55 16.32
CA LEU A 13 -5.85 8.08 16.40
C LEU A 13 -5.27 7.56 17.73
N ASN A 14 -4.33 8.25 18.32
CA ASN A 14 -3.74 7.89 19.63
C ASN A 14 -4.69 8.19 20.80
N LEU A 15 -5.74 9.01 20.64
CA LEU A 15 -6.77 9.18 21.66
C LEU A 15 -7.52 7.88 21.98
N VAL A 16 -7.45 6.86 21.10
CA VAL A 16 -8.05 5.54 21.35
C VAL A 16 -7.64 4.92 22.69
N ASN A 17 -6.43 5.20 23.13
CA ASN A 17 -5.91 4.69 24.40
C ASN A 17 -6.49 5.38 25.63
N VAL A 18 -7.20 6.50 25.44
CA VAL A 18 -7.76 7.34 26.50
C VAL A 18 -9.29 7.36 26.42
N ASP A 19 -9.83 7.71 25.24
CA ASP A 19 -11.27 7.87 25.03
C ASP A 19 -11.63 7.64 23.54
N VAL A 20 -12.22 6.49 23.24
CA VAL A 20 -12.65 6.12 21.88
C VAL A 20 -13.75 7.06 21.36
N GLY A 21 -14.66 7.51 22.22
CA GLY A 21 -15.73 8.43 21.86
C GLY A 21 -15.17 9.79 21.39
N LYS A 22 -14.23 10.32 22.16
CA LYS A 22 -13.52 11.55 21.82
C LYS A 22 -12.72 11.39 20.52
N MET A 23 -11.99 10.27 20.36
CA MET A 23 -11.29 9.98 19.12
C MET A 23 -12.21 10.06 17.91
N ASN A 24 -13.37 9.41 17.95
CA ASN A 24 -14.32 9.38 16.84
C ASN A 24 -14.86 10.78 16.51
N GLN A 25 -15.17 11.60 17.52
CA GLN A 25 -15.61 12.96 17.34
C GLN A 25 -14.54 13.84 16.69
N GLU A 26 -13.30 13.77 17.19
CA GLU A 26 -12.16 14.51 16.64
C GLU A 26 -11.83 14.07 15.22
N LEU A 27 -11.93 12.78 14.92
CA LEU A 27 -11.70 12.24 13.59
C LEU A 27 -12.75 12.75 12.58
N GLN A 28 -14.02 12.73 12.97
CA GLN A 28 -15.10 13.26 12.15
C GLN A 28 -14.94 14.77 11.91
N ALA A 29 -14.59 15.53 12.94
CA ALA A 29 -14.33 16.96 12.83
C ALA A 29 -13.14 17.25 11.91
N PHE A 30 -12.04 16.51 12.07
CA PHE A 30 -10.83 16.62 11.26
C PHE A 30 -11.15 16.45 9.76
N PHE A 31 -11.81 15.36 9.39
CA PHE A 31 -12.13 15.12 7.99
C PHE A 31 -13.15 16.11 7.42
N SER A 32 -14.12 16.54 8.21
CA SER A 32 -15.09 17.57 7.78
C SER A 32 -14.43 18.93 7.52
N MET A 33 -13.48 19.34 8.36
CA MET A 33 -12.73 20.60 8.17
C MET A 33 -11.81 20.55 6.96
N GLU A 34 -11.28 19.36 6.64
CA GLU A 34 -10.42 19.15 5.49
C GLU A 34 -11.17 18.98 4.15
N GLY A 35 -12.50 19.04 4.18
CA GLY A 35 -13.34 18.93 2.99
C GLY A 35 -13.53 17.50 2.47
N TYR A 36 -13.19 16.50 3.25
CA TYR A 36 -13.41 15.11 2.90
C TYR A 36 -14.82 14.68 3.29
N ASN A 37 -15.64 14.32 2.31
CA ASN A 37 -17.02 13.83 2.50
C ASN A 37 -17.15 12.38 2.01
N GLY A 38 -17.74 11.50 2.82
CA GLY A 38 -18.03 10.12 2.45
C GLY A 38 -16.81 9.19 2.54
N GLU A 39 -16.03 9.01 1.50
CA GLU A 39 -14.81 8.16 1.47
C GLU A 39 -13.59 8.87 2.06
N THR A 40 -13.75 9.45 3.23
CA THR A 40 -12.84 10.43 3.81
C THR A 40 -11.41 9.93 4.02
N LEU A 41 -11.25 8.74 4.61
CA LEU A 41 -9.91 8.21 4.89
C LEU A 41 -9.21 7.77 3.60
N SER A 42 -9.93 7.17 2.67
CA SER A 42 -9.40 6.77 1.36
C SER A 42 -8.87 7.98 0.56
N ASN A 43 -9.67 9.05 0.48
CA ASN A 43 -9.25 10.28 -0.18
C ASN A 43 -8.03 10.92 0.49
N PHE A 44 -7.98 10.88 1.82
CA PHE A 44 -6.83 11.38 2.58
C PHE A 44 -5.55 10.57 2.27
N MET A 45 -5.65 9.23 2.21
CA MET A 45 -4.52 8.35 1.86
C MET A 45 -4.04 8.59 0.43
N GLN A 46 -4.95 8.75 -0.52
CA GLN A 46 -4.61 9.12 -1.89
C GLN A 46 -3.88 10.47 -1.99
N ASP A 47 -4.26 11.45 -1.17
CA ASP A 47 -3.58 12.74 -1.11
C ASP A 47 -2.19 12.65 -0.48
N ILE A 48 -1.97 11.71 0.45
CA ILE A 48 -0.64 11.40 1.00
C ILE A 48 0.28 10.91 -0.12
N GLU A 49 -0.19 9.94 -0.93
CA GLU A 49 0.58 9.41 -2.06
C GLU A 49 0.91 10.51 -3.07
N LYS A 50 -0.11 11.23 -3.56
CA LYS A 50 0.07 12.32 -4.54
C LYS A 50 1.02 13.42 -4.07
N SER A 51 1.15 13.60 -2.77
CA SER A 51 2.05 14.61 -2.16
C SER A 51 3.46 14.08 -1.88
N GLY A 52 3.75 12.81 -2.17
CA GLY A 52 5.05 12.19 -1.89
C GLY A 52 5.36 12.05 -0.39
N LEU A 53 4.34 11.96 0.46
CA LEU A 53 4.49 11.89 1.91
C LEU A 53 4.29 10.48 2.50
N ILE A 54 4.31 9.43 1.66
CA ILE A 54 4.12 8.04 2.09
C ILE A 54 5.20 7.64 3.11
N ASP A 55 6.48 7.87 2.83
CA ASP A 55 7.57 7.51 3.77
C ASP A 55 7.41 8.20 5.11
N TYR A 56 6.96 9.46 5.12
CA TYR A 56 6.68 10.16 6.36
C TYR A 56 5.53 9.53 7.14
N PHE A 57 4.43 9.19 6.44
CA PHE A 57 3.29 8.49 7.04
C PHE A 57 3.72 7.13 7.61
N LEU A 58 4.51 6.35 6.87
CA LEU A 58 4.99 5.04 7.30
C LEU A 58 5.90 5.14 8.53
N SER A 59 6.78 6.15 8.60
CA SER A 59 7.63 6.35 9.79
C SER A 59 6.79 6.65 11.03
N LYS A 60 5.72 7.44 10.89
CA LYS A 60 4.77 7.70 11.99
C LYS A 60 3.97 6.45 12.37
N ALA A 61 3.58 5.64 11.40
CA ALA A 61 2.89 4.39 11.65
C ALA A 61 3.77 3.39 12.42
N GLU A 62 5.06 3.31 12.09
CA GLU A 62 6.03 2.48 12.80
C GLU A 62 6.21 2.90 14.26
N GLU A 63 6.34 4.22 14.52
CA GLU A 63 6.38 4.77 15.89
C GLU A 63 5.15 4.35 16.73
N ASN A 64 4.01 4.11 16.08
CA ASN A 64 2.71 3.85 16.67
C ASN A 64 2.14 2.45 16.37
N LYS A 65 2.97 1.50 15.98
CA LYS A 65 2.56 0.16 15.50
C LYS A 65 1.65 -0.66 16.44
N LYS A 66 1.61 -0.35 17.71
CA LYS A 66 0.70 -0.99 18.67
C LYS A 66 -0.76 -0.54 18.52
N ASN A 67 -1.00 0.58 17.85
CA ASN A 67 -2.33 1.14 17.67
C ASN A 67 -3.06 0.46 16.50
N LYS A 68 -4.14 -0.29 16.80
CA LYS A 68 -4.94 -1.03 15.81
C LYS A 68 -5.58 -0.15 14.72
N TYR A 69 -5.89 1.12 15.03
CA TYR A 69 -6.48 2.04 14.06
C TYR A 69 -5.46 2.54 13.04
N ILE A 70 -4.21 2.68 13.46
CA ILE A 70 -3.11 3.02 12.55
C ILE A 70 -2.84 1.88 11.59
N ARG A 71 -2.90 0.61 12.04
CA ARG A 71 -2.84 -0.55 11.14
C ARG A 71 -3.98 -0.55 10.12
N GLY A 72 -5.19 -0.21 10.53
CA GLY A 72 -6.32 -0.05 9.62
C GLY A 72 -6.09 1.04 8.57
N ALA A 73 -5.51 2.18 8.97
CA ALA A 73 -5.16 3.25 8.05
C ALA A 73 -4.09 2.83 7.03
N LEU A 74 -3.08 2.05 7.46
CA LEU A 74 -2.10 1.46 6.55
C LEU A 74 -2.75 0.56 5.50
N CYS A 75 -3.66 -0.34 5.90
CA CYS A 75 -4.36 -1.21 4.95
C CYS A 75 -5.10 -0.41 3.86
N MET A 76 -5.67 0.74 4.20
CA MET A 76 -6.32 1.61 3.22
C MET A 76 -5.32 2.33 2.31
N LEU A 77 -4.12 2.62 2.80
CA LEU A 77 -3.08 3.26 2.00
C LEU A 77 -2.54 2.33 0.91
N TYR A 78 -2.48 1.02 1.14
CA TYR A 78 -1.89 0.05 0.20
C TYR A 78 -2.52 0.08 -1.18
N VAL A 79 -3.83 0.31 -1.26
CA VAL A 79 -4.56 0.40 -2.54
C VAL A 79 -4.02 1.51 -3.44
N PHE A 80 -3.42 2.54 -2.86
CA PHE A 80 -2.94 3.73 -3.58
C PHE A 80 -1.43 3.75 -3.80
N ILE A 81 -0.66 2.85 -3.17
CA ILE A 81 0.79 2.79 -3.38
C ILE A 81 1.09 2.16 -4.72
N SER A 82 1.80 2.90 -5.57
CA SER A 82 2.27 2.46 -6.88
C SER A 82 3.80 2.41 -7.00
N ASP A 83 4.51 2.86 -5.97
CA ASP A 83 5.98 2.83 -5.92
C ASP A 83 6.47 1.45 -5.46
N ASP A 84 7.09 0.71 -6.38
CA ASP A 84 7.58 -0.65 -6.15
C ASP A 84 8.61 -0.74 -5.01
N THR A 85 9.40 0.32 -4.76
CA THR A 85 10.36 0.37 -3.65
C THR A 85 9.66 0.41 -2.29
N ILE A 86 8.59 1.19 -2.20
CA ILE A 86 7.77 1.30 -0.99
C ILE A 86 7.01 0.01 -0.76
N LEU A 87 6.44 -0.58 -1.82
CA LEU A 87 5.74 -1.86 -1.75
C LEU A 87 6.68 -2.97 -1.25
N ASP A 88 7.90 -3.07 -1.81
CA ASP A 88 8.89 -4.06 -1.37
C ASP A 88 9.26 -3.87 0.10
N LYS A 89 9.49 -2.64 0.54
CA LYS A 89 9.76 -2.33 1.96
C LYS A 89 8.65 -2.79 2.90
N LEU A 90 7.39 -2.57 2.53
CA LEU A 90 6.24 -2.99 3.33
C LEU A 90 6.10 -4.52 3.39
N ILE A 91 6.31 -5.21 2.26
CA ILE A 91 6.22 -6.66 2.18
C ILE A 91 7.35 -7.31 3.00
N GLU A 92 8.58 -6.82 2.86
CA GLU A 92 9.76 -7.34 3.57
C GLU A 92 9.67 -7.14 5.10
N ASN A 93 9.00 -6.07 5.54
CA ASN A 93 8.85 -5.75 6.96
C ASN A 93 7.42 -5.95 7.45
N SER A 94 6.68 -6.86 6.83
CA SER A 94 5.24 -7.06 7.06
C SER A 94 4.88 -7.29 8.54
N GLU A 95 5.69 -8.04 9.29
CA GLU A 95 5.49 -8.27 10.72
C GLU A 95 5.58 -6.98 11.54
N GLU A 96 6.52 -6.09 11.22
CA GLU A 96 6.70 -4.81 11.93
C GLU A 96 5.48 -3.91 11.76
N TYR A 97 4.89 -3.91 10.57
CA TYR A 97 3.65 -3.18 10.28
C TYR A 97 2.38 -3.94 10.68
N GLY A 98 2.51 -5.16 11.22
CA GLY A 98 1.39 -5.99 11.63
C GLY A 98 0.49 -6.42 10.48
N LEU A 99 1.09 -6.58 9.27
CA LEU A 99 0.40 -7.01 8.06
C LEU A 99 0.12 -8.50 8.11
N LYS A 100 -1.06 -8.88 7.63
CA LYS A 100 -1.48 -10.27 7.51
C LYS A 100 -1.46 -10.70 6.04
N ARG A 101 -1.63 -11.99 5.80
CA ARG A 101 -1.68 -12.60 4.47
C ARG A 101 -2.43 -11.76 3.43
N HIS A 102 -3.67 -11.36 3.71
CA HIS A 102 -4.48 -10.60 2.75
C HIS A 102 -3.88 -9.23 2.41
N ASN A 103 -3.20 -8.59 3.36
CA ASN A 103 -2.52 -7.32 3.08
C ASN A 103 -1.29 -7.54 2.19
N ILE A 104 -0.54 -8.61 2.42
CA ILE A 104 0.64 -8.96 1.63
C ILE A 104 0.23 -9.27 0.19
N THR A 105 -0.84 -10.04 -0.02
CA THR A 105 -1.34 -10.33 -1.36
C THR A 105 -1.81 -9.07 -2.09
N GLU A 106 -2.55 -8.17 -1.42
CA GLU A 106 -2.97 -6.88 -1.98
C GLU A 106 -1.77 -5.98 -2.35
N LEU A 107 -0.73 -5.92 -1.51
CA LEU A 107 0.50 -5.19 -1.84
C LEU A 107 1.19 -5.76 -3.08
N ILE A 108 1.33 -7.08 -3.13
CA ILE A 108 1.96 -7.77 -4.27
C ILE A 108 1.17 -7.54 -5.56
N ASP A 109 -0.16 -7.45 -5.49
CA ASP A 109 -1.00 -7.16 -6.66
C ASP A 109 -0.71 -5.77 -7.27
N ASN A 110 -0.27 -4.82 -6.47
CA ASN A 110 0.13 -3.50 -6.92
C ASN A 110 1.57 -3.42 -7.47
N VAL A 111 2.41 -4.44 -7.22
CA VAL A 111 3.80 -4.47 -7.71
C VAL A 111 3.84 -4.63 -9.22
N ASN A 112 4.59 -3.75 -9.90
CA ASN A 112 4.79 -3.77 -11.35
C ASN A 112 6.20 -4.27 -11.75
N ASP A 113 7.17 -4.24 -10.86
CA ASP A 113 8.53 -4.73 -11.14
C ASP A 113 8.56 -6.25 -11.24
N MET A 114 8.88 -6.75 -12.45
CA MET A 114 8.96 -8.18 -12.75
C MET A 114 10.06 -8.89 -11.95
N THR A 115 11.08 -8.19 -11.50
CA THR A 115 12.16 -8.74 -10.69
C THR A 115 11.66 -9.01 -9.28
N LEU A 116 10.90 -8.08 -8.71
CA LEU A 116 10.27 -8.25 -7.41
C LEU A 116 9.21 -9.36 -7.43
N LEU A 117 8.33 -9.39 -8.44
CA LEU A 117 7.35 -10.46 -8.59
C LEU A 117 8.01 -11.85 -8.66
N LYS A 118 9.14 -11.94 -9.39
CA LYS A 118 9.92 -13.18 -9.46
C LYS A 118 10.53 -13.55 -8.12
N LYS A 119 11.06 -12.56 -7.37
CA LYS A 119 11.59 -12.75 -6.01
C LYS A 119 10.52 -13.35 -5.08
N TYR A 120 9.32 -12.77 -5.07
CA TYR A 120 8.22 -13.26 -4.23
C TYR A 120 7.75 -14.65 -4.64
N ALA A 121 7.61 -14.92 -5.93
CA ALA A 121 7.23 -16.24 -6.42
C ALA A 121 8.25 -17.34 -6.06
N GLN A 122 9.54 -17.03 -6.10
CA GLN A 122 10.60 -17.98 -5.78
C GLN A 122 10.75 -18.24 -4.28
N ASN A 123 10.50 -17.22 -3.47
CA ASN A 123 10.69 -17.24 -2.02
C ASN A 123 9.36 -17.16 -1.26
N TYR A 124 8.25 -17.62 -1.85
CA TYR A 124 6.90 -17.44 -1.28
C TYR A 124 6.77 -17.96 0.16
N LYS A 125 7.57 -18.95 0.55
CA LYS A 125 7.56 -19.51 1.91
C LYS A 125 8.11 -18.57 2.97
N ASP A 126 8.89 -17.57 2.56
CA ASP A 126 9.49 -16.59 3.47
C ASP A 126 8.51 -15.45 3.79
N TYR A 127 7.38 -15.37 3.06
CA TYR A 127 6.35 -14.36 3.25
C TYR A 127 5.12 -14.96 3.94
N ASP A 128 4.72 -14.36 5.06
CA ASP A 128 3.61 -14.87 5.87
C ASP A 128 2.33 -15.03 5.04
N GLY A 129 1.88 -16.27 4.99
CA GLY A 129 0.62 -16.64 4.36
C GLY A 129 0.62 -16.74 2.84
N LEU A 130 1.73 -16.54 2.12
CA LEU A 130 1.80 -16.93 0.72
C LEU A 130 1.90 -18.45 0.59
N ASP A 131 1.21 -19.01 -0.40
CA ASP A 131 1.22 -20.42 -0.68
C ASP A 131 1.69 -20.72 -2.13
N VAL A 132 1.71 -22.00 -2.49
CA VAL A 132 2.15 -22.45 -3.82
C VAL A 132 1.22 -21.91 -4.93
N SER A 133 -0.06 -21.66 -4.64
CA SER A 133 -1.00 -21.11 -5.60
C SER A 133 -0.70 -19.64 -5.86
N ASP A 134 -0.40 -18.87 -4.81
CA ASP A 134 0.02 -17.47 -4.95
C ASP A 134 1.30 -17.36 -5.80
N ALA A 135 2.29 -18.21 -5.53
CA ALA A 135 3.52 -18.27 -6.33
C ALA A 135 3.22 -18.62 -7.80
N GLY A 136 2.30 -19.54 -8.07
CA GLY A 136 1.85 -19.91 -9.42
C GLY A 136 1.25 -18.72 -10.16
N ASN A 137 0.34 -18.00 -9.50
CA ASN A 137 -0.30 -16.79 -10.06
C ASN A 137 0.72 -15.70 -10.40
N LEU A 138 1.74 -15.49 -9.55
CA LEU A 138 2.80 -14.52 -9.82
C LEU A 138 3.63 -14.91 -11.05
N LEU A 139 3.95 -16.20 -11.21
CA LEU A 139 4.68 -16.70 -12.39
C LEU A 139 3.87 -16.53 -13.68
N GLU A 140 2.57 -16.77 -13.62
CA GLU A 140 1.65 -16.54 -14.75
C GLU A 140 1.60 -15.05 -15.14
N ARG A 141 1.45 -14.14 -14.18
CA ARG A 141 1.54 -12.68 -14.43
C ARG A 141 2.84 -12.28 -15.13
N ILE A 142 3.98 -12.85 -14.70
CA ILE A 142 5.29 -12.56 -15.29
C ILE A 142 5.35 -13.04 -16.75
N GLU A 143 4.83 -14.23 -17.04
CA GLU A 143 4.85 -14.79 -18.41
C GLU A 143 3.92 -13.99 -19.33
N ASP A 144 2.72 -13.64 -18.88
CA ASP A 144 1.78 -12.80 -19.62
C ASP A 144 2.39 -11.44 -19.97
N ALA A 145 3.01 -10.77 -19.01
CA ALA A 145 3.70 -9.50 -19.25
C ALA A 145 4.81 -9.62 -20.30
N ARG A 146 5.54 -10.74 -20.31
CA ARG A 146 6.57 -11.02 -21.33
C ARG A 146 5.97 -11.23 -22.71
N ILE A 147 4.83 -11.92 -22.79
CA ILE A 147 4.11 -12.14 -24.05
C ILE A 147 3.64 -10.80 -24.62
N TYR A 148 2.97 -9.96 -23.82
CA TYR A 148 2.52 -8.64 -24.23
C TYR A 148 3.68 -7.78 -24.74
N LYS A 149 4.79 -7.70 -24.01
CA LYS A 149 5.98 -6.94 -24.42
C LYS A 149 6.59 -7.43 -25.76
N ARG A 150 6.52 -8.74 -26.04
CA ARG A 150 6.96 -9.30 -27.33
C ARG A 150 6.00 -8.92 -28.46
N MET A 151 4.71 -8.92 -28.20
CA MET A 151 3.69 -8.53 -29.18
C MET A 151 3.82 -7.05 -29.55
N ASP A 152 3.95 -6.16 -28.60
CA ASP A 152 4.12 -4.73 -28.82
C ASP A 152 5.37 -4.43 -29.68
N ARG A 153 6.50 -5.05 -29.35
CA ARG A 153 7.73 -4.92 -30.16
C ARG A 153 7.53 -5.37 -31.62
N LYS A 154 6.73 -6.43 -31.85
CA LYS A 154 6.40 -6.90 -33.21
C LYS A 154 5.52 -5.91 -33.95
N LEU A 155 4.54 -5.32 -33.26
CA LEU A 155 3.66 -4.30 -33.85
C LEU A 155 4.41 -3.03 -34.20
N GLU A 156 5.28 -2.54 -33.34
CA GLU A 156 6.12 -1.36 -33.61
C GLU A 156 7.05 -1.55 -34.81
N ARG A 157 7.68 -2.73 -34.94
CA ARG A 157 8.51 -3.06 -36.10
C ARG A 157 7.70 -3.06 -37.40
N ARG A 158 6.45 -3.55 -37.36
CA ARG A 158 5.55 -3.53 -38.53
C ARG A 158 5.14 -2.10 -38.94
N LYS A 159 4.97 -1.20 -37.98
CA LYS A 159 4.66 0.22 -38.24
C LYS A 159 5.82 0.98 -38.87
N LYS A 160 7.06 0.64 -38.48
CA LYS A 160 8.29 1.28 -39.01
C LYS A 160 8.67 0.81 -40.41
N ASN A 161 8.15 -0.33 -40.86
CA ASN A 161 8.45 -0.93 -42.16
C ASN A 161 7.33 -0.67 -43.21
N LYS A 162 6.36 0.19 -42.90
CA LYS A 162 5.37 0.77 -43.81
C LYS A 162 5.69 2.23 -44.07
#